data_19120a6e573b86a283e198673281a7e4
#
_entry.id   19120a6e573b86a283e198673281a7e4
#
_cell.length_a   1.000
_cell.length_b   1.000
_cell.length_c   1.000
_cell.angle_alpha   90.00
_cell.angle_beta   90.00
_cell.angle_gamma   90.00
#
_symmetry.space_group_name_H-M   'P 1'
#
loop_
_entity.id
_entity.type
_entity.pdbx_description
1 polymer ?
#
loop_
_entity_poly.entity_id
_entity_poly.type
_entity_poly.pdbx_seq_one_letter_code
_entity_poly.pdbx_strand_id
1 'polypeptide(L)'
;MSQSLNSAIAVIGIDIGKNSFHVVGLDDRGAIVLRQKWSRGQIEVRLANMPPCPIGMEACVGAHHLSRKLQAFGHDARLMPAKYVRPYSKGQKNDFRDAEAIAEAVQRPTMKFVATKTAEQLIC
;
A
#
# COMPACT_ATOMS: atom_id res chain seq x y z
N MET A 1 -20.78 10.58 -7.56
CA MET A 1 -21.20 9.67 -6.48
C MET A 1 -20.00 9.08 -5.80
N SER A 2 -20.04 9.06 -4.50
CA SER A 2 -18.90 8.57 -3.73
C SER A 2 -18.61 7.09 -3.98
N GLN A 3 -19.61 6.30 -4.28
CA GLN A 3 -19.41 4.88 -4.54
C GLN A 3 -18.54 4.63 -5.77
N SER A 4 -18.64 5.50 -6.77
CA SER A 4 -17.85 5.28 -7.98
C SER A 4 -16.35 5.43 -7.73
N LEU A 5 -15.95 6.24 -6.74
CA LEU A 5 -14.54 6.38 -6.40
C LEU A 5 -13.98 5.08 -5.86
N ASN A 6 -14.71 4.43 -4.94
CA ASN A 6 -14.24 3.18 -4.35
C ASN A 6 -14.16 2.06 -5.38
N SER A 7 -15.15 2.00 -6.28
CA SER A 7 -15.16 0.97 -7.30
C SER A 7 -14.11 1.22 -8.38
N ALA A 8 -13.59 2.44 -8.46
CA ALA A 8 -12.58 2.77 -9.46
C ALA A 8 -11.16 2.41 -9.03
N ILE A 9 -10.93 2.10 -7.76
CA ILE A 9 -9.59 1.83 -7.26
C ILE A 9 -9.15 0.43 -7.69
N ALA A 10 -8.07 0.37 -8.47
CA ALA A 10 -7.51 -0.89 -8.95
C ALA A 10 -6.34 -1.35 -8.09
N VAL A 11 -5.62 -0.42 -7.47
CA VAL A 11 -4.45 -0.75 -6.65
C VAL A 11 -4.20 0.38 -5.66
N ILE A 12 -3.65 0.04 -4.50
CA ILE A 12 -3.30 1.02 -3.47
C ILE A 12 -1.84 0.86 -3.12
N GLY A 13 -1.15 1.99 -2.95
CA GLY A 13 0.20 2.03 -2.40
C GLY A 13 0.17 2.75 -1.07
N ILE A 14 0.87 2.21 -0.09
CA ILE A 14 0.94 2.78 1.23
C ILE A 14 2.40 3.03 1.61
N ASP A 15 2.71 4.29 1.91
CA ASP A 15 4.01 4.67 2.46
C ASP A 15 3.86 4.78 3.98
N ILE A 16 4.56 3.93 4.70
CA ILE A 16 4.45 3.84 6.15
C ILE A 16 5.40 4.84 6.80
N GLY A 17 4.82 5.86 7.41
CA GLY A 17 5.57 6.85 8.15
C GLY A 17 5.60 6.54 9.63
N LYS A 18 6.20 7.45 10.38
CA LYS A 18 6.38 7.27 11.81
C LYS A 18 5.05 7.29 12.56
N ASN A 19 4.21 8.26 12.26
CA ASN A 19 2.95 8.45 12.96
C ASN A 19 1.74 8.43 12.04
N SER A 20 1.96 8.29 10.75
CA SER A 20 0.87 8.35 9.79
C SER A 20 1.23 7.55 8.56
N PHE A 21 0.20 7.26 7.77
CA PHE A 21 0.34 6.51 6.53
C PHE A 21 -0.13 7.39 5.37
N HIS A 22 0.69 7.47 4.34
CA HIS A 22 0.30 8.16 3.12
C HIS A 22 -0.22 7.12 2.15
N VAL A 23 -1.42 7.33 1.63
CA VAL A 23 -2.14 6.32 0.85
C VAL A 23 -2.49 6.91 -0.49
N VAL A 24 -2.11 6.21 -1.56
CA VAL A 24 -2.47 6.58 -2.92
C VAL A 24 -3.15 5.40 -3.58
N GLY A 25 -4.35 5.65 -4.13
CA GLY A 25 -5.06 4.65 -4.91
C GLY A 25 -5.09 5.06 -6.36
N LEU A 26 -4.83 4.10 -7.24
CA LEU A 26 -4.85 4.33 -8.68
C LEU A 26 -5.99 3.53 -9.30
N ASP A 27 -6.58 4.08 -10.36
CA ASP A 27 -7.56 3.33 -11.14
C ASP A 27 -6.82 2.43 -12.16
N ASP A 28 -7.57 1.75 -13.00
CA ASP A 28 -6.99 0.82 -13.97
C ASP A 28 -6.21 1.53 -15.08
N ARG A 29 -6.32 2.83 -15.17
CA ARG A 29 -5.55 3.64 -16.13
C ARG A 29 -4.32 4.27 -15.51
N GLY A 30 -4.13 4.08 -14.21
CA GLY A 30 -3.02 4.68 -13.49
C GLY A 30 -3.28 6.08 -12.98
N ALA A 31 -4.50 6.57 -13.06
CA ALA A 31 -4.84 7.88 -12.53
C ALA A 31 -5.08 7.82 -11.04
N ILE A 32 -4.66 8.87 -10.32
CA ILE A 32 -4.84 8.92 -8.87
C ILE A 32 -6.31 9.21 -8.57
N VAL A 33 -6.96 8.30 -7.86
CA VAL A 33 -8.35 8.46 -7.45
C VAL A 33 -8.49 8.48 -5.93
N LEU A 34 -7.40 8.25 -5.20
CA LEU A 34 -7.37 8.35 -3.74
C LEU A 34 -6.02 8.89 -3.35
N ARG A 35 -6.00 9.89 -2.46
CA ARG A 35 -4.76 10.49 -1.98
C ARG A 35 -5.04 11.03 -0.58
N GLN A 36 -4.69 10.25 0.44
CA GLN A 36 -5.04 10.55 1.81
C GLN A 36 -3.88 10.27 2.76
N LYS A 37 -3.86 11.00 3.85
CA LYS A 37 -2.95 10.75 4.95
C LYS A 37 -3.80 10.28 6.14
N TRP A 38 -3.57 9.06 6.59
CA TRP A 38 -4.37 8.46 7.65
C TRP A 38 -3.51 8.11 8.85
N SER A 39 -4.10 8.20 10.04
CA SER A 39 -3.47 7.72 11.26
C SER A 39 -3.55 6.19 11.30
N ARG A 40 -2.85 5.60 12.26
CA ARG A 40 -2.85 4.16 12.45
C ARG A 40 -4.26 3.62 12.66
N GLY A 41 -5.06 4.30 13.48
CA GLY A 41 -6.42 3.85 13.70
C GLY A 41 -7.31 4.01 12.48
N GLN A 42 -7.12 5.08 11.73
CA GLN A 42 -7.93 5.34 10.55
C GLN A 42 -7.66 4.36 9.42
N ILE A 43 -6.39 3.98 9.23
CA ILE A 43 -6.04 3.16 8.08
C ILE A 43 -6.73 1.79 8.15
N GLU A 44 -6.80 1.19 9.32
CA GLU A 44 -7.44 -0.11 9.45
C GLU A 44 -8.95 -0.01 9.19
N VAL A 45 -9.60 0.99 9.76
CA VAL A 45 -11.04 1.17 9.58
C VAL A 45 -11.37 1.46 8.12
N ARG A 46 -10.59 2.36 7.50
CA ARG A 46 -10.86 2.76 6.12
C ARG A 46 -10.68 1.59 5.16
N LEU A 47 -9.60 0.83 5.33
CA LEU A 47 -9.31 -0.27 4.41
C LEU A 47 -10.23 -1.48 4.67
N ALA A 48 -10.68 -1.67 5.90
CA ALA A 48 -11.63 -2.73 6.19
C ALA A 48 -12.97 -2.51 5.47
N ASN A 49 -13.30 -1.26 5.17
CA ASN A 49 -14.57 -0.90 4.53
C ASN A 49 -14.46 -0.73 3.03
N MET A 50 -13.31 -1.02 2.44
CA MET A 50 -13.11 -0.92 1.01
C MET A 50 -13.22 -2.28 0.34
N PRO A 51 -13.64 -2.34 -0.93
CA PRO A 51 -13.61 -3.60 -1.67
C PRO A 51 -12.19 -4.15 -1.76
N PRO A 52 -12.00 -5.46 -1.73
CA PRO A 52 -10.66 -6.05 -1.81
C PRO A 52 -9.92 -5.59 -3.07
N CYS A 53 -8.64 -5.27 -2.90
CA CYS A 53 -7.78 -4.86 -4.00
C CYS A 53 -6.33 -5.17 -3.64
N PRO A 54 -5.42 -5.16 -4.63
CA PRO A 54 -3.99 -5.26 -4.34
C PRO A 54 -3.52 -4.02 -3.58
N ILE A 55 -2.75 -4.22 -2.52
CA ILE A 55 -2.19 -3.13 -1.72
C ILE A 55 -0.70 -3.38 -1.55
N GLY A 56 0.12 -2.44 -2.02
CA GLY A 56 1.56 -2.55 -1.95
C GLY A 56 2.15 -1.74 -0.82
N MET A 57 3.25 -2.23 -0.27
CA MET A 57 4.02 -1.55 0.79
C MET A 57 5.48 -1.95 0.66
N GLU A 58 6.38 -1.06 1.11
CA GLU A 58 7.78 -1.45 1.27
C GLU A 58 7.91 -2.31 2.52
N ALA A 59 8.71 -3.37 2.41
CA ALA A 59 8.88 -4.32 3.51
C ALA A 59 9.60 -3.66 4.69
N CYS A 60 8.99 -3.72 5.85
CA CYS A 60 9.53 -3.28 7.13
C CYS A 60 8.69 -3.92 8.22
N VAL A 61 9.10 -3.77 9.48
CA VAL A 61 8.37 -4.42 10.57
C VAL A 61 6.90 -3.98 10.59
N GLY A 62 6.66 -2.68 10.48
CA GLY A 62 5.29 -2.16 10.47
C GLY A 62 4.47 -2.66 9.28
N ALA A 63 5.13 -2.84 8.13
CA ALA A 63 4.45 -3.33 6.94
C ALA A 63 3.98 -4.77 7.11
N HIS A 64 4.78 -5.62 7.76
CA HIS A 64 4.36 -6.99 8.02
C HIS A 64 3.14 -7.03 8.93
N HIS A 65 3.12 -6.19 9.96
CA HIS A 65 1.97 -6.11 10.85
C HIS A 65 0.72 -5.66 10.09
N LEU A 66 0.84 -4.59 9.31
CA LEU A 66 -0.29 -4.08 8.55
C LEU A 66 -0.74 -5.07 7.47
N SER A 67 0.22 -5.74 6.82
CA SER A 67 -0.09 -6.73 5.80
C SER A 67 -0.99 -7.84 6.36
N ARG A 68 -0.69 -8.33 7.56
CA ARG A 68 -1.53 -9.36 8.18
C ARG A 68 -2.95 -8.86 8.40
N LYS A 69 -3.10 -7.60 8.85
CA LYS A 69 -4.42 -7.01 9.04
C LYS A 69 -5.18 -6.88 7.72
N LEU A 70 -4.49 -6.41 6.68
CA LEU A 70 -5.13 -6.22 5.39
C LEU A 70 -5.54 -7.55 4.77
N GLN A 71 -4.73 -8.59 4.94
CA GLN A 71 -5.09 -9.92 4.47
C GLN A 71 -6.33 -10.44 5.18
N ALA A 72 -6.46 -10.16 6.48
CA ALA A 72 -7.65 -10.54 7.22
C ALA A 72 -8.90 -9.84 6.72
N PHE A 73 -8.75 -8.63 6.16
CA PHE A 73 -9.87 -7.90 5.57
C PHE A 73 -10.19 -8.36 4.13
N GLY A 74 -9.39 -9.27 3.58
CA GLY A 74 -9.59 -9.77 2.23
C GLY A 74 -8.76 -9.11 1.15
N HIS A 75 -7.91 -8.15 1.50
CA HIS A 75 -7.06 -7.48 0.52
C HIS A 75 -5.85 -8.33 0.15
N ASP A 76 -5.34 -8.12 -1.07
CA ASP A 76 -4.13 -8.77 -1.54
C ASP A 76 -2.94 -7.88 -1.18
N ALA A 77 -2.48 -7.99 0.07
CA ALA A 77 -1.37 -7.17 0.56
C ALA A 77 -0.05 -7.77 0.09
N ARG A 78 0.81 -6.93 -0.49
CA ARG A 78 2.08 -7.35 -1.07
C ARG A 78 3.20 -6.46 -0.58
N LEU A 79 4.30 -7.09 -0.16
CA LEU A 79 5.46 -6.38 0.37
C LEU A 79 6.59 -6.44 -0.65
N MET A 80 7.28 -5.32 -0.83
CA MET A 80 8.37 -5.21 -1.80
C MET A 80 9.62 -4.70 -1.13
N PRO A 81 10.82 -5.23 -1.50
CA PRO A 81 12.06 -4.62 -1.05
C PRO A 81 12.16 -3.18 -1.58
N ALA A 82 12.72 -2.29 -0.75
CA ALA A 82 12.82 -0.87 -1.14
C ALA A 82 13.55 -0.67 -2.46
N LYS A 83 14.56 -1.48 -2.73
CA LYS A 83 15.35 -1.33 -3.96
C LYS A 83 14.52 -1.50 -5.23
N TYR A 84 13.41 -2.22 -5.14
CA TYR A 84 12.55 -2.44 -6.31
C TYR A 84 11.53 -1.32 -6.49
N VAL A 85 11.32 -0.50 -5.46
CA VAL A 85 10.40 0.63 -5.53
C VAL A 85 11.06 1.88 -6.07
N ARG A 86 12.35 2.09 -5.72
CA ARG A 86 13.07 3.30 -6.07
C ARG A 86 13.01 3.70 -7.54
N PRO A 87 13.11 2.76 -8.50
CA PRO A 87 13.06 3.14 -9.91
C PRO A 87 11.76 3.82 -10.34
N TYR A 88 10.70 3.67 -9.56
CA TYR A 88 9.40 4.26 -9.87
C TYR A 88 9.17 5.59 -9.18
N SER A 89 10.09 6.04 -8.32
CA SER A 89 10.01 7.35 -7.70
C SER A 89 10.28 8.45 -8.71
N LYS A 90 9.50 9.51 -8.63
CA LYS A 90 9.58 10.62 -9.58
C LYS A 90 9.85 11.92 -8.86
N GLY A 91 10.85 12.65 -9.33
CA GLY A 91 11.15 13.97 -8.79
C GLY A 91 11.61 13.94 -7.35
N GLN A 92 11.29 15.00 -6.61
CA GLN A 92 11.68 15.09 -5.23
C GLN A 92 10.94 14.10 -4.37
N LYS A 93 11.64 13.57 -3.39
CA LYS A 93 11.06 12.62 -2.48
C LYS A 93 10.04 13.32 -1.58
N ASN A 94 8.83 12.78 -1.54
CA ASN A 94 7.83 13.15 -0.55
C ASN A 94 6.91 11.96 -0.35
N ASP A 95 6.15 12.01 0.74
CA ASP A 95 5.42 10.83 1.19
C ASP A 95 4.34 10.38 0.21
N PHE A 96 3.66 11.31 -0.46
CA PHE A 96 2.65 10.93 -1.43
C PHE A 96 3.27 10.41 -2.72
N ARG A 97 4.41 10.95 -3.12
CA ARG A 97 5.11 10.42 -4.28
C ARG A 97 5.64 9.02 -4.01
N ASP A 98 6.09 8.78 -2.77
CA ASP A 98 6.54 7.45 -2.38
C ASP A 98 5.38 6.46 -2.43
N ALA A 99 4.21 6.85 -1.92
CA ALA A 99 3.03 6.00 -1.98
C ALA A 99 2.59 5.73 -3.41
N GLU A 100 2.67 6.73 -4.28
CA GLU A 100 2.35 6.55 -5.70
C GLU A 100 3.32 5.58 -6.36
N ALA A 101 4.62 5.72 -6.07
CA ALA A 101 5.63 4.83 -6.62
C ALA A 101 5.40 3.39 -6.16
N ILE A 102 4.99 3.20 -4.93
CA ILE A 102 4.65 1.89 -4.41
C ILE A 102 3.45 1.30 -5.15
N ALA A 103 2.42 2.11 -5.39
CA ALA A 103 1.25 1.65 -6.12
C ALA A 103 1.60 1.23 -7.55
N GLU A 104 2.50 1.95 -8.20
CA GLU A 104 2.94 1.58 -9.55
C GLU A 104 3.78 0.31 -9.52
N ALA A 105 4.70 0.22 -8.56
CA ALA A 105 5.63 -0.90 -8.50
C ALA A 105 4.92 -2.23 -8.24
N VAL A 106 3.90 -2.23 -7.39
CA VAL A 106 3.23 -3.47 -7.00
C VAL A 106 2.49 -4.12 -8.18
N GLN A 107 2.20 -3.36 -9.21
CA GLN A 107 1.49 -3.86 -10.39
C GLN A 107 2.41 -4.52 -11.41
N ARG A 108 3.72 -4.41 -11.25
CA ARG A 108 4.65 -4.90 -12.28
C ARG A 108 4.72 -6.42 -12.26
N PRO A 109 4.57 -7.07 -13.43
CA PRO A 109 4.56 -8.54 -13.46
C PRO A 109 5.87 -9.18 -13.05
N THR A 110 6.99 -8.44 -13.14
CA THR A 110 8.29 -8.97 -12.76
C THR A 110 8.69 -8.63 -11.34
N MET A 111 7.80 -7.97 -10.58
CA MET A 111 8.10 -7.58 -9.21
C MET A 111 8.24 -8.81 -8.32
N LYS A 112 9.29 -8.82 -7.49
CA LYS A 112 9.52 -9.88 -6.54
C LYS A 112 9.08 -9.44 -5.16
N PHE A 113 8.16 -10.18 -4.58
CA PHE A 113 7.57 -9.82 -3.30
C PHE A 113 8.25 -10.54 -2.14
N VAL A 114 8.17 -9.90 -0.98
CA VAL A 114 8.63 -10.48 0.28
C VAL A 114 7.41 -11.10 0.97
N ALA A 115 7.56 -12.33 1.47
CA ALA A 115 6.46 -12.98 2.17
C ALA A 115 6.13 -12.24 3.46
N THR A 116 4.84 -12.12 3.76
CA THR A 116 4.39 -11.52 5.02
C THR A 116 4.76 -12.47 6.15
N LYS A 117 5.48 -11.93 7.15
CA LYS A 117 5.95 -12.73 8.27
C LYS A 117 5.06 -12.57 9.49
N THR A 118 4.97 -13.62 10.29
CA THR A 118 4.27 -13.56 11.57
C THR A 118 5.12 -12.78 12.58
N ALA A 119 4.49 -12.42 13.71
CA ALA A 119 5.21 -11.74 14.77
C ALA A 119 6.38 -12.59 15.28
N GLU A 120 6.19 -13.90 15.38
CA GLU A 120 7.26 -14.81 15.82
C GLU A 120 8.43 -14.83 14.86
N GLN A 121 8.17 -14.81 13.56
CA GLN A 121 9.21 -14.79 12.55
C GLN A 121 10.03 -13.50 12.58
N LEU A 122 9.40 -12.40 12.97
CA LEU A 122 10.09 -11.11 13.02
C LEU A 122 10.98 -10.97 14.25
N ILE A 123 10.72 -11.74 15.31
CA ILE A 123 11.52 -11.66 16.53
C ILE A 123 12.91 -12.28 16.33
N CYS A 124 13.03 -13.27 15.51
CA CYS A 124 14.30 -13.99 15.33
C CYS A 124 15.32 -13.23 14.50
#